data_ef00cb5362e08796abcf65fc49c79fdf
#
_entry.id   ef00cb5362e08796abcf65fc49c79fdf
#
_cell.length_a   1.000
_cell.length_b   1.000
_cell.length_c   1.000
_cell.angle_alpha   90.00
_cell.angle_beta   90.00
_cell.angle_gamma   90.00
#
_symmetry.space_group_name_H-M   'P 1'
#
loop_
_entity.id
_entity.type
_entity.pdbx_description
1 polymer ?
#
loop_
_entity_poly.entity_id
_entity_poly.type
_entity_poly.pdbx_seq_one_letter_code
_entity_poly.pdbx_strand_id
1 'polypeptide(L)'
;MKRIHFFILPLVALGALLLPITLTATSLAPIDNSGVQVQPLQQNGVTYLSGGIGEDEARAIEQAKGYNLHMMFSVGPGNKYIPDVDVTVQNASGQTVLTLEGAGPLVYVQLPPGKYKVLATRNGGERRDTADVGNGAARNLVFHWNGDE
;
A
#
# COMPACT_ATOMS: atom_id res chain seq x y z
N MET A 1 -43.08 71.57 -5.32
CA MET A 1 -43.16 70.31 -4.59
C MET A 1 -42.35 69.25 -5.39
N LYS A 2 -41.13 68.94 -4.99
CA LYS A 2 -40.28 67.91 -5.63
C LYS A 2 -40.33 66.66 -4.76
N ARG A 3 -40.88 65.61 -5.30
CA ARG A 3 -40.89 64.26 -4.67
C ARG A 3 -39.56 63.59 -4.94
N ILE A 4 -38.80 63.33 -3.86
CA ILE A 4 -37.55 62.58 -3.90
C ILE A 4 -37.93 61.12 -3.77
N HIS A 5 -37.65 60.35 -4.82
CA HIS A 5 -37.77 58.89 -4.77
C HIS A 5 -36.45 58.30 -4.27
N PHE A 6 -36.49 57.74 -3.08
CA PHE A 6 -35.39 56.91 -2.57
C PHE A 6 -35.44 55.52 -3.23
N PHE A 7 -34.48 55.25 -4.08
CA PHE A 7 -34.23 53.87 -4.56
C PHE A 7 -33.44 53.10 -3.49
N ILE A 8 -34.08 52.17 -2.86
CA ILE A 8 -33.42 51.19 -1.98
C ILE A 8 -32.94 50.07 -2.86
N LEU A 9 -31.61 49.93 -3.06
CA LEU A 9 -31.01 48.74 -3.67
C LEU A 9 -30.99 47.62 -2.62
N PRO A 10 -31.45 46.40 -2.93
CA PRO A 10 -31.20 45.25 -2.08
C PRO A 10 -29.76 44.77 -2.25
N LEU A 11 -29.02 44.78 -1.15
CA LEU A 11 -27.71 44.17 -1.06
C LEU A 11 -27.86 42.62 -1.09
N VAL A 12 -27.57 42.03 -2.25
CA VAL A 12 -27.50 40.57 -2.36
C VAL A 12 -26.20 40.10 -1.71
N ALA A 13 -26.29 39.58 -0.50
CA ALA A 13 -25.18 38.89 0.15
C ALA A 13 -24.99 37.53 -0.50
N LEU A 14 -23.94 37.41 -1.33
CA LEU A 14 -23.52 36.16 -1.92
C LEU A 14 -22.80 35.33 -0.84
N GLY A 15 -23.52 34.50 -0.09
CA GLY A 15 -22.96 33.57 0.86
C GLY A 15 -22.22 32.46 0.13
N ALA A 16 -20.89 32.50 0.17
CA ALA A 16 -20.09 31.39 -0.29
C ALA A 16 -20.25 30.20 0.69
N LEU A 17 -21.01 29.20 0.27
CA LEU A 17 -21.18 27.95 1.00
C LEU A 17 -19.89 27.14 0.86
N LEU A 18 -18.97 27.27 1.82
CA LEU A 18 -17.81 26.40 1.94
C LEU A 18 -18.27 25.03 2.44
N LEU A 19 -18.48 24.12 1.52
CA LEU A 19 -18.71 22.71 1.86
C LEU A 19 -17.38 22.10 2.32
N PRO A 20 -17.30 21.48 3.50
CA PRO A 20 -16.12 20.74 3.90
C PRO A 20 -15.97 19.53 2.97
N ILE A 21 -14.89 19.48 2.22
CA ILE A 21 -14.50 18.27 1.48
C ILE A 21 -13.96 17.29 2.53
N THR A 22 -14.81 16.38 2.98
CA THR A 22 -14.34 15.25 3.79
C THR A 22 -13.59 14.28 2.87
N LEU A 23 -12.27 14.29 2.92
CA LEU A 23 -11.47 13.21 2.36
C LEU A 23 -11.77 11.96 3.18
N THR A 24 -12.63 11.10 2.67
CA THR A 24 -12.77 9.75 3.21
C THR A 24 -11.54 8.96 2.79
N ALA A 25 -10.65 8.69 3.75
CA ALA A 25 -9.62 7.68 3.55
C ALA A 25 -10.35 6.36 3.27
N THR A 26 -10.18 5.81 2.07
CA THR A 26 -10.72 4.50 1.72
C THR A 26 -9.93 3.46 2.52
N SER A 27 -10.47 3.07 3.66
CA SER A 27 -9.94 1.93 4.41
C SER A 27 -10.21 0.68 3.58
N LEU A 28 -9.14 -0.02 3.21
CA LEU A 28 -9.28 -1.34 2.58
C LEU A 28 -9.95 -2.27 3.59
N ALA A 29 -11.03 -2.93 3.17
CA ALA A 29 -11.75 -3.85 4.03
C ALA A 29 -10.90 -5.09 4.35
N PRO A 30 -11.07 -5.70 5.53
CA PRO A 30 -10.48 -7.00 5.84
C PRO A 30 -10.88 -8.04 4.79
N ILE A 31 -9.96 -8.92 4.43
CA ILE A 31 -10.22 -10.00 3.49
C ILE A 31 -10.65 -11.21 4.29
N ASP A 32 -11.88 -11.64 4.07
CA ASP A 32 -12.43 -12.89 4.62
C ASP A 32 -12.43 -13.94 3.52
N ASN A 33 -11.63 -14.97 3.71
CA ASN A 33 -11.58 -16.12 2.81
C ASN A 33 -11.63 -17.40 3.64
N SER A 34 -12.77 -18.06 3.65
CA SER A 34 -12.97 -19.35 4.36
C SER A 34 -12.66 -19.30 5.87
N GLY A 35 -12.89 -18.17 6.52
CA GLY A 35 -12.61 -17.97 7.96
C GLY A 35 -11.20 -17.46 8.28
N VAL A 36 -10.33 -17.33 7.28
CA VAL A 36 -9.04 -16.67 7.44
C VAL A 36 -9.19 -15.18 7.12
N GLN A 37 -8.95 -14.34 8.13
CA GLN A 37 -8.98 -12.89 7.97
C GLN A 37 -7.56 -12.36 7.95
N VAL A 38 -7.16 -11.76 6.82
CA VAL A 38 -5.92 -10.99 6.72
C VAL A 38 -6.23 -9.53 6.91
N GLN A 39 -5.70 -8.95 7.98
CA GLN A 39 -5.95 -7.55 8.33
C GLN A 39 -4.93 -6.64 7.66
N PRO A 40 -5.37 -5.57 6.96
CA PRO A 40 -4.48 -4.53 6.51
C PRO A 40 -3.78 -3.82 7.68
N LEU A 41 -2.48 -3.62 7.53
CA LEU A 41 -1.65 -2.88 8.47
C LEU A 41 -1.21 -1.55 7.85
N GLN A 42 -0.79 -0.61 8.68
CA GLN A 42 -0.33 0.69 8.20
C GLN A 42 0.99 1.09 8.86
N GLN A 43 1.88 1.66 8.06
CA GLN A 43 3.11 2.30 8.51
C GLN A 43 3.42 3.52 7.63
N ASN A 44 3.68 4.67 8.23
CA ASN A 44 3.99 5.93 7.52
C ASN A 44 2.94 6.30 6.44
N GLY A 45 1.66 6.00 6.68
CA GLY A 45 0.59 6.22 5.71
C GLY A 45 0.52 5.18 4.58
N VAL A 46 1.39 4.18 4.59
CA VAL A 46 1.40 3.07 3.62
C VAL A 46 0.58 1.90 4.18
N THR A 47 -0.39 1.44 3.42
CA THR A 47 -1.19 0.26 3.77
C THR A 47 -0.56 -0.99 3.15
N TYR A 48 -0.49 -2.06 3.93
CA TYR A 48 0.12 -3.31 3.47
C TYR A 48 -0.52 -4.55 4.11
N LEU A 49 -0.32 -5.71 3.48
CA LEU A 49 -0.55 -7.04 4.02
C LEU A 49 0.78 -7.77 4.13
N SER A 50 0.97 -8.54 5.18
CA SER A 50 2.11 -9.44 5.34
C SER A 50 1.63 -10.76 5.95
N GLY A 51 1.98 -11.88 5.34
CA GLY A 51 1.57 -13.20 5.77
C GLY A 51 1.81 -14.26 4.70
N GLY A 52 0.95 -15.26 4.63
CA GLY A 52 1.05 -16.35 3.66
C GLY A 52 1.69 -17.61 4.24
N ILE A 53 1.73 -17.73 5.57
CA ILE A 53 2.11 -18.97 6.24
C ILE A 53 0.84 -19.85 6.31
N GLY A 54 0.80 -20.86 5.47
CA GLY A 54 -0.38 -21.66 5.28
C GLY A 54 -1.15 -21.30 3.99
N GLU A 55 -1.77 -22.32 3.42
CA GLU A 55 -2.38 -22.21 2.09
C GLU A 55 -3.57 -21.24 2.05
N ASP A 56 -4.40 -21.25 3.09
CA ASP A 56 -5.60 -20.39 3.13
C ASP A 56 -5.22 -18.91 3.28
N GLU A 57 -4.23 -18.61 4.11
CA GLU A 57 -3.74 -17.22 4.29
C GLU A 57 -3.06 -16.74 3.01
N ALA A 58 -2.21 -17.56 2.39
CA ALA A 58 -1.57 -17.21 1.12
C ALA A 58 -2.61 -16.93 0.05
N ARG A 59 -3.62 -17.77 -0.09
CA ARG A 59 -4.73 -17.57 -1.03
C ARG A 59 -5.50 -16.29 -0.75
N ALA A 60 -5.76 -15.98 0.52
CA ALA A 60 -6.45 -14.74 0.92
C ALA A 60 -5.64 -13.49 0.49
N ILE A 61 -4.32 -13.49 0.69
CA ILE A 61 -3.45 -12.39 0.26
C ILE A 61 -3.38 -12.30 -1.27
N GLU A 62 -3.21 -13.42 -1.96
CA GLU A 62 -3.14 -13.45 -3.43
C GLU A 62 -4.42 -12.93 -4.11
N GLN A 63 -5.56 -13.09 -3.47
CA GLN A 63 -6.86 -12.57 -3.95
C GLN A 63 -7.12 -11.12 -3.55
N ALA A 64 -6.28 -10.54 -2.69
CA ALA A 64 -6.45 -9.18 -2.20
C ALA A 64 -6.33 -8.15 -3.34
N LYS A 65 -7.21 -7.16 -3.31
CA LYS A 65 -7.25 -6.09 -4.30
C LYS A 65 -6.90 -4.74 -3.69
N GLY A 66 -6.47 -3.80 -4.54
CA GLY A 66 -6.11 -2.46 -4.10
C GLY A 66 -4.64 -2.28 -3.73
N TYR A 67 -3.83 -3.33 -3.86
CA TYR A 67 -2.39 -3.29 -3.67
C TYR A 67 -1.69 -3.27 -5.03
N ASN A 68 -0.66 -2.45 -5.17
CA ASN A 68 0.00 -2.22 -6.46
C ASN A 68 1.48 -2.64 -6.48
N LEU A 69 2.01 -3.10 -5.36
CA LEU A 69 3.30 -3.77 -5.26
C LEU A 69 3.12 -5.09 -4.51
N HIS A 70 3.41 -6.19 -5.18
CA HIS A 70 3.35 -7.54 -4.63
C HIS A 70 4.75 -8.11 -4.52
N MET A 71 5.14 -8.54 -3.34
CA MET A 71 6.43 -9.16 -3.07
C MET A 71 6.23 -10.60 -2.60
N MET A 72 7.06 -11.50 -3.13
CA MET A 72 7.07 -12.91 -2.79
C MET A 72 8.48 -13.33 -2.40
N PHE A 73 8.59 -14.10 -1.34
CA PHE A 73 9.85 -14.60 -0.83
C PHE A 73 9.90 -16.12 -0.90
N SER A 74 10.94 -16.66 -1.54
CA SER A 74 11.07 -18.08 -1.77
C SER A 74 12.51 -18.57 -1.66
N VAL A 75 12.68 -19.87 -1.47
CA VAL A 75 13.98 -20.52 -1.32
C VAL A 75 14.03 -21.84 -2.07
N GLY A 76 15.23 -22.19 -2.53
CA GLY A 76 15.58 -23.48 -3.09
C GLY A 76 14.93 -23.80 -4.44
N PRO A 77 15.27 -24.97 -5.04
CA PRO A 77 14.85 -25.31 -6.39
C PRO A 77 13.33 -25.49 -6.56
N GLY A 78 12.61 -25.70 -5.46
CA GLY A 78 11.14 -25.81 -5.46
C GLY A 78 10.40 -24.50 -5.23
N ASN A 79 11.09 -23.38 -5.16
CA ASN A 79 10.49 -22.04 -4.85
C ASN A 79 9.60 -22.08 -3.61
N LYS A 80 10.03 -22.75 -2.57
CA LYS A 80 9.27 -22.86 -1.33
C LYS A 80 9.11 -21.46 -0.69
N TYR A 81 7.90 -21.10 -0.30
CA TYR A 81 7.63 -19.87 0.43
C TYR A 81 8.33 -19.84 1.77
N ILE A 82 8.93 -18.70 2.10
CA ILE A 82 9.70 -18.50 3.34
C ILE A 82 9.25 -17.25 4.08
N PRO A 83 9.03 -17.36 5.39
CA PRO A 83 8.86 -16.22 6.29
C PRO A 83 10.21 -15.65 6.75
N ASP A 84 10.15 -14.72 7.71
CA ASP A 84 11.29 -14.13 8.41
C ASP A 84 12.23 -13.35 7.48
N VAL A 85 11.64 -12.59 6.57
CA VAL A 85 12.36 -11.69 5.68
C VAL A 85 12.22 -10.25 6.16
N ASP A 86 13.33 -9.56 6.36
CA ASP A 86 13.33 -8.13 6.63
C ASP A 86 13.24 -7.35 5.31
N VAL A 87 12.30 -6.43 5.23
CA VAL A 87 12.01 -5.67 4.01
C VAL A 87 12.12 -4.17 4.26
N THR A 88 12.83 -3.48 3.39
CA THR A 88 12.88 -2.02 3.35
C THR A 88 12.46 -1.53 1.96
N VAL A 89 11.49 -0.62 1.92
CA VAL A 89 11.05 0.04 0.69
C VAL A 89 11.39 1.51 0.76
N GLN A 90 12.12 2.00 -0.24
CA GLN A 90 12.52 3.39 -0.37
C GLN A 90 11.92 4.01 -1.63
N ASN A 91 11.51 5.27 -1.55
CA ASN A 91 11.07 6.03 -2.72
C ASN A 91 12.25 6.54 -3.56
N ALA A 92 11.95 7.24 -4.66
CA ALA A 92 12.95 7.73 -5.59
C ALA A 92 13.94 8.75 -4.96
N SER A 93 13.55 9.44 -3.89
CA SER A 93 14.43 10.36 -3.15
C SER A 93 15.30 9.66 -2.10
N GLY A 94 15.20 8.33 -1.97
CA GLY A 94 15.94 7.54 -0.98
C GLY A 94 15.32 7.52 0.41
N GLN A 95 14.13 8.08 0.59
CA GLN A 95 13.40 8.04 1.84
C GLN A 95 12.75 6.67 2.04
N THR A 96 12.94 6.08 3.22
CA THR A 96 12.28 4.83 3.61
C THR A 96 10.80 5.09 3.88
N VAL A 97 9.94 4.39 3.15
CA VAL A 97 8.48 4.50 3.28
C VAL A 97 7.86 3.31 4.01
N LEU A 98 8.55 2.17 4.01
CA LEU A 98 8.10 0.96 4.70
C LEU A 98 9.31 0.16 5.20
N THR A 99 9.24 -0.30 6.43
CA THR A 99 10.21 -1.25 7.02
C THR A 99 9.44 -2.35 7.72
N LEU A 100 9.69 -3.60 7.35
CA LEU A 100 9.10 -4.78 7.97
C LEU A 100 10.21 -5.66 8.50
N GLU A 101 10.07 -6.12 9.73
CA GLU A 101 10.93 -7.12 10.34
C GLU A 101 10.17 -8.46 10.37
N GLY A 102 10.81 -9.52 9.91
CA GLY A 102 10.22 -10.85 9.91
C GLY A 102 8.95 -10.98 9.08
N ALA A 103 8.91 -10.36 7.90
CA ALA A 103 7.76 -10.44 7.00
C ALA A 103 7.45 -11.88 6.61
N GLY A 104 6.16 -12.15 6.37
CA GLY A 104 5.72 -13.44 5.82
C GLY A 104 6.10 -13.61 4.35
N PRO A 105 5.85 -14.78 3.78
CA PRO A 105 6.22 -15.08 2.39
C PRO A 105 5.64 -14.14 1.35
N LEU A 106 4.49 -13.54 1.65
CA LEU A 106 3.80 -12.60 0.78
C LEU A 106 3.66 -11.24 1.48
N VAL A 107 4.04 -10.18 0.78
CA VAL A 107 3.84 -8.80 1.20
C VAL A 107 3.23 -8.01 0.06
N TYR A 108 2.01 -7.52 0.27
CA TYR A 108 1.28 -6.70 -0.68
C TYR A 108 1.18 -5.28 -0.15
N VAL A 109 1.55 -4.29 -0.95
CA VAL A 109 1.67 -2.89 -0.53
C VAL A 109 0.89 -1.99 -1.46
N GLN A 110 0.23 -0.99 -0.89
CA GLN A 110 -0.39 0.11 -1.63
C GLN A 110 0.52 1.34 -1.54
N LEU A 111 1.12 1.73 -2.66
CA LEU A 111 2.04 2.85 -2.76
C LEU A 111 1.51 3.93 -3.71
N PRO A 112 1.82 5.21 -3.47
CA PRO A 112 1.66 6.25 -4.48
C PRO A 112 2.43 5.92 -5.75
N PRO A 113 2.00 6.37 -6.94
CA PRO A 113 2.77 6.20 -8.17
C PRO A 113 4.19 6.74 -8.04
N GLY A 114 5.17 5.97 -8.51
CA GLY A 114 6.57 6.35 -8.43
C GLY A 114 7.51 5.16 -8.57
N LYS A 115 8.80 5.45 -8.48
CA LYS A 115 9.87 4.44 -8.50
C LYS A 115 10.31 4.12 -7.08
N TYR A 116 10.40 2.84 -6.79
CA TYR A 116 10.76 2.34 -5.46
C TYR A 116 11.92 1.36 -5.56
N LYS A 117 12.78 1.40 -4.56
CA LYS A 117 13.83 0.39 -4.33
C LYS A 117 13.40 -0.48 -3.18
N VAL A 118 13.51 -1.78 -3.36
CA VAL A 118 13.20 -2.78 -2.34
C VAL A 118 14.46 -3.54 -1.99
N LEU A 119 14.72 -3.62 -0.70
CA LEU A 119 15.76 -4.43 -0.08
C LEU A 119 15.09 -5.50 0.75
N ALA A 120 15.39 -6.76 0.47
CA ALA A 120 14.94 -7.91 1.24
C ALA A 120 16.15 -8.66 1.81
N THR A 121 16.17 -8.89 3.10
CA THR A 121 17.28 -9.55 3.79
C THR A 121 16.78 -10.75 4.59
N ARG A 122 17.46 -11.87 4.47
CA ARG A 122 17.20 -13.08 5.23
C ARG A 122 18.51 -13.77 5.57
N ASN A 123 18.72 -14.15 6.85
CA ASN A 123 19.94 -14.84 7.31
C ASN A 123 21.26 -14.18 6.84
N GLY A 124 21.29 -12.85 6.71
CA GLY A 124 22.44 -12.12 6.17
C GLY A 124 22.52 -12.07 4.64
N GLY A 125 21.69 -12.85 3.93
CA GLY A 125 21.60 -12.82 2.47
C GLY A 125 20.68 -11.70 1.99
N GLU A 126 21.24 -10.70 1.30
CA GLU A 126 20.54 -9.54 0.80
C GLU A 126 20.13 -9.70 -0.67
N ARG A 127 18.91 -9.29 -1.00
CA ARG A 127 18.38 -9.21 -2.37
C ARG A 127 17.81 -7.82 -2.59
N ARG A 128 18.02 -7.27 -3.78
CA ARG A 128 17.55 -5.93 -4.16
C ARG A 128 16.80 -5.99 -5.48
N ASP A 129 15.74 -5.21 -5.56
CA ASP A 129 15.01 -5.00 -6.81
C ASP A 129 14.39 -3.61 -6.82
N THR A 130 13.86 -3.21 -7.97
CA THR A 130 13.18 -1.93 -8.16
C THR A 130 11.79 -2.15 -8.76
N ALA A 131 10.84 -1.31 -8.36
CA ALA A 131 9.50 -1.31 -8.92
C ALA A 131 9.14 0.08 -9.43
N ASP A 132 8.60 0.14 -10.62
CA ASP A 132 7.93 1.34 -11.15
C ASP A 132 6.42 1.13 -10.96
N VAL A 133 5.87 1.78 -9.94
CA VAL A 133 4.47 1.68 -9.54
C VAL A 133 3.68 2.80 -10.22
N GLY A 134 2.66 2.43 -10.96
CA GLY A 134 1.79 3.37 -11.65
C GLY A 134 0.31 3.07 -11.41
N ASN A 135 -0.55 3.66 -12.25
CA ASN A 135 -2.00 3.45 -12.21
C ASN A 135 -2.46 2.20 -12.98
N GLY A 136 -1.52 1.39 -13.46
CA GLY A 136 -1.78 0.16 -14.21
C GLY A 136 -1.81 -1.09 -13.33
N ALA A 137 -1.41 -2.21 -13.93
CA ALA A 137 -1.31 -3.48 -13.22
C ALA A 137 -0.29 -3.41 -12.08
N ALA A 138 -0.54 -4.20 -11.01
CA ALA A 138 0.39 -4.33 -9.90
C ALA A 138 1.76 -4.85 -10.36
N ARG A 139 2.82 -4.40 -9.69
CA ARG A 139 4.18 -4.88 -9.90
C ARG A 139 4.45 -6.08 -9.00
N ASN A 140 4.98 -7.13 -9.59
CA ASN A 140 5.35 -8.35 -8.87
C ASN A 140 6.87 -8.43 -8.78
N LEU A 141 7.39 -8.53 -7.57
CA LEU A 141 8.79 -8.77 -7.28
C LEU A 141 8.93 -10.13 -6.59
N VAL A 142 9.87 -10.94 -7.07
CA VAL A 142 10.18 -12.25 -6.48
C VAL A 142 11.61 -12.20 -5.95
N PHE A 143 11.75 -12.37 -4.65
CA PHE A 143 13.05 -12.49 -3.99
C PHE A 143 13.32 -13.94 -3.68
N HIS A 144 14.39 -14.45 -4.23
CA HIS A 144 14.73 -15.88 -4.15
C HIS A 144 16.12 -16.07 -3.56
N TRP A 145 16.24 -17.03 -2.63
CA TRP A 145 17.50 -17.49 -2.05
C TRP A 145 17.79 -18.94 -2.44
N ASN A 146 19.06 -19.27 -2.60
CA ASN A 146 19.50 -20.60 -3.13
C ASN A 146 19.55 -21.70 -2.08
N GLY A 147 18.82 -21.63 -0.99
CA GLY A 147 18.84 -22.67 0.04
C GLY A 147 19.40 -22.15 1.37
N ASP A 148 20.51 -22.63 1.83
CA ASP A 148 21.03 -22.43 3.20
C ASP A 148 21.46 -20.99 3.58
N GLU A 149 21.04 -19.99 2.82
CA GLU A 149 21.24 -18.56 3.11
C GLU A 149 20.18 -18.00 4.06
#